data_4f22441e02a4e6f782e4c2808ab2a205
#
_entry.id   4f22441e02a4e6f782e4c2808ab2a205
#
_cell.length_a   1.000
_cell.length_b   1.000
_cell.length_c   1.000
_cell.angle_alpha   90.00
_cell.angle_beta   90.00
_cell.angle_gamma   90.00
#
_symmetry.space_group_name_H-M   'P 1'
#
loop_
_entity.id
_entity.type
_entity.pdbx_description
1 polymer ?
#
loop_
_entity_poly.entity_id
_entity_poly.type
_entity_poly.pdbx_seq_one_letter_code
_entity_poly.pdbx_strand_id
1 'polypeptide(L)'
;MSHHSTPALALAAALALTGVSVPALAASPQPGGVLPANPTHASSKDAQSGTRVEDALLSIRQAEAGGVTLPEASSAQEAADDTPTTIIVQLEDGTAGGSTQATRDDVKGRIASAVEGVVPGAQVTTVREYTNAFVGFAIEAPGSALSAIQKVEGVKTAFIEGVHKPMETGAEGSGAPVLKNASSLAMTRANEVALKGDRQVIEVIDSGLQTDHDAFAGSMDGVNVRMSQADVQAFAGKLAHGGAGTYVNSKIPFAYDYADNDADVVPHSEKDLSHGTHVTAIAAANADVLQGTAPHAQIVVAKVASDADGSMPDSALLAALDDALVIKPDVINLSLGDDSGMSSDAGSVFAGVYEKLAAAGITVNAAGGNAFSNAYGNNSGQNKPFATDPDTGTLGEPASYKSTLAVASVDNQEALSYVSLGDRKIAYRTALDGQGAAVRGLRDIAEKTYRIVDAGAGGTGQLEQYAGTDLSGVIVLEDKGGTDSRDGSAMTEELKARNLTALSPAPAALMVADTDEAGTPYQAILGSTTAMPTVTITKRDGEAIREA
;
A
#
# COMPACT_ATOMS: atom_id res chain seq x y z
N MET A 1 -37.41 32.52 -7.70
CA MET A 1 -37.23 31.19 -7.08
C MET A 1 -35.78 30.84 -7.33
N SER A 2 -34.93 31.08 -6.37
CA SER A 2 -33.48 30.97 -6.47
C SER A 2 -33.07 29.61 -5.97
N HIS A 3 -32.50 28.80 -6.87
CA HIS A 3 -31.81 27.57 -6.50
C HIS A 3 -30.41 27.90 -5.98
N HIS A 4 -30.22 27.79 -4.68
CA HIS A 4 -28.89 27.72 -4.10
C HIS A 4 -28.38 26.28 -4.23
N SER A 5 -27.46 26.06 -5.16
CA SER A 5 -26.66 24.87 -5.23
C SER A 5 -25.56 24.97 -4.15
N THR A 6 -25.67 24.16 -3.11
CA THR A 6 -24.59 23.93 -2.16
C THR A 6 -23.52 23.06 -2.83
N PRO A 7 -22.25 23.46 -2.82
CA PRO A 7 -21.20 22.58 -3.31
C PRO A 7 -21.04 21.40 -2.35
N ALA A 8 -21.09 20.18 -2.89
CA ALA A 8 -20.73 18.98 -2.18
C ALA A 8 -19.24 19.08 -1.79
N LEU A 9 -18.97 19.19 -0.49
CA LEU A 9 -17.62 19.02 0.02
C LEU A 9 -17.25 17.53 -0.14
N ALA A 10 -16.45 17.22 -1.14
CA ALA A 10 -15.79 15.93 -1.23
C ALA A 10 -14.86 15.82 0.00
N LEU A 11 -15.17 14.89 0.89
CA LEU A 11 -14.30 14.56 2.02
C LEU A 11 -13.18 13.65 1.50
N ALA A 12 -12.21 14.27 0.83
CA ALA A 12 -10.89 13.67 0.77
C ALA A 12 -10.41 13.55 2.22
N ALA A 13 -9.79 12.46 2.60
CA ALA A 13 -9.02 12.38 3.83
C ALA A 13 -7.82 13.34 3.69
N ALA A 14 -8.13 14.64 3.61
CA ALA A 14 -7.15 15.69 3.57
C ALA A 14 -6.65 15.89 4.99
N LEU A 15 -5.37 15.68 5.20
CA LEU A 15 -4.69 16.30 6.33
C LEU A 15 -4.98 17.81 6.25
N ALA A 16 -5.86 18.28 7.12
CA ALA A 16 -6.04 19.71 7.31
C ALA A 16 -4.76 20.24 7.97
N LEU A 17 -3.89 20.83 7.19
CA LEU A 17 -2.89 21.76 7.69
C LEU A 17 -3.64 22.95 8.30
N THR A 18 -3.75 22.97 9.62
CA THR A 18 -4.18 24.15 10.34
C THR A 18 -3.11 25.22 10.16
N GLY A 19 -3.43 26.23 9.35
CA GLY A 19 -2.62 27.40 9.17
C GLY A 19 -2.50 28.17 10.48
N VAL A 20 -1.35 28.13 11.10
CA VAL A 20 -0.90 29.12 12.07
C VAL A 20 -0.21 30.20 11.27
N SER A 21 -0.86 31.35 11.14
CA SER A 21 -0.27 32.55 10.58
C SER A 21 0.81 33.07 11.52
N VAL A 22 2.07 32.97 11.10
CA VAL A 22 3.17 33.69 11.73
C VAL A 22 3.36 35.01 10.98
N PRO A 23 3.41 36.14 11.65
CA PRO A 23 3.64 37.41 10.97
C PRO A 23 5.06 37.50 10.42
N ALA A 24 5.15 37.93 9.18
CA ALA A 24 6.41 38.19 8.50
C ALA A 24 7.20 39.31 9.20
N LEU A 25 8.35 38.99 9.75
CA LEU A 25 9.37 39.96 10.08
C LEU A 25 10.42 39.95 8.96
N ALA A 26 10.45 41.05 8.22
CA ALA A 26 11.51 41.34 7.28
C ALA A 26 12.81 41.65 8.04
N ALA A 27 13.88 40.87 7.78
CA ALA A 27 15.23 41.24 8.17
C ALA A 27 16.18 40.99 6.99
N SER A 28 16.91 42.05 6.66
CA SER A 28 17.92 42.13 5.62
C SER A 28 19.15 41.24 5.93
N PRO A 29 19.93 40.83 4.92
CA PRO A 29 21.06 39.92 5.12
C PRO A 29 22.29 40.66 5.64
N GLN A 30 22.94 40.11 6.64
CA GLN A 30 24.30 40.43 7.04
C GLN A 30 25.21 39.20 6.84
N PRO A 31 26.43 39.34 6.39
CA PRO A 31 27.33 38.24 6.08
C PRO A 31 28.20 37.84 7.28
N GLY A 32 28.43 36.57 7.42
CA GLY A 32 29.53 36.01 8.20
C GLY A 32 29.21 35.49 9.59
N GLY A 33 28.89 34.21 9.70
CA GLY A 33 28.87 33.48 10.98
C GLY A 33 29.09 31.99 10.70
N VAL A 34 30.26 31.49 11.15
CA VAL A 34 30.65 30.07 11.10
C VAL A 34 29.71 29.29 12.01
N LEU A 35 29.01 28.31 11.47
CA LEU A 35 28.21 27.36 12.24
C LEU A 35 29.12 26.40 13.02
N PRO A 36 28.81 26.08 14.29
CA PRO A 36 29.56 25.07 15.02
C PRO A 36 29.22 23.67 14.50
N ALA A 37 30.26 22.84 14.39
CA ALA A 37 30.17 21.46 13.95
C ALA A 37 29.36 20.62 14.94
N ASN A 38 28.39 19.87 14.44
CA ASN A 38 27.68 18.84 15.19
C ASN A 38 28.62 17.67 15.52
N PRO A 39 28.56 17.07 16.71
CA PRO A 39 29.40 15.94 17.03
C PRO A 39 28.94 14.69 16.28
N THR A 40 29.88 14.09 15.57
CA THR A 40 29.77 12.84 14.85
C THR A 40 29.53 11.66 15.80
N HIS A 41 28.38 10.98 15.68
CA HIS A 41 28.27 9.60 16.09
C HIS A 41 28.58 8.71 14.88
N ALA A 42 29.82 8.29 14.76
CA ALA A 42 30.22 7.26 13.81
C ALA A 42 29.89 5.88 14.40
N SER A 43 28.95 5.17 13.81
CA SER A 43 28.77 3.74 14.06
C SER A 43 29.62 2.94 13.06
N SER A 44 30.25 1.86 13.53
CA SER A 44 31.24 1.05 12.82
C SER A 44 30.67 0.19 11.66
N LYS A 45 29.55 0.57 11.08
CA LYS A 45 28.96 -0.08 9.89
C LYS A 45 29.17 0.66 8.58
N ASP A 46 29.68 1.89 8.61
CA ASP A 46 29.81 2.75 7.42
C ASP A 46 31.05 2.47 6.55
N ALA A 47 31.96 1.61 7.02
CA ALA A 47 33.18 1.30 6.28
C ALA A 47 32.98 0.39 5.05
N GLN A 48 31.84 -0.33 4.95
CA GLN A 48 31.57 -1.20 3.78
C GLN A 48 30.73 -0.53 2.69
N SER A 49 30.00 0.55 2.99
CA SER A 49 29.24 1.29 1.98
C SER A 49 30.11 2.23 1.16
N GLY A 50 31.14 2.83 1.78
CA GLY A 50 32.08 3.73 1.10
C GLY A 50 32.85 3.06 -0.03
N THR A 51 33.28 1.82 0.18
CA THR A 51 34.06 1.05 -0.81
C THR A 51 33.22 0.75 -2.07
N ARG A 52 31.92 0.46 -1.93
CA ARG A 52 31.03 0.18 -3.07
C ARG A 52 30.74 1.42 -3.92
N VAL A 53 30.62 2.59 -3.31
CA VAL A 53 30.42 3.85 -4.05
C VAL A 53 31.70 4.26 -4.78
N GLU A 54 32.87 4.10 -4.17
CA GLU A 54 34.14 4.38 -4.82
C GLU A 54 34.43 3.42 -5.98
N ASP A 55 34.11 2.12 -5.82
CA ASP A 55 34.26 1.14 -6.91
C ASP A 55 33.29 1.41 -8.06
N ALA A 56 32.06 1.83 -7.79
CA ALA A 56 31.10 2.23 -8.81
C ALA A 56 31.53 3.51 -9.54
N LEU A 57 32.02 4.51 -8.81
CA LEU A 57 32.58 5.75 -9.40
C LEU A 57 33.86 5.48 -10.19
N LEU A 58 34.69 4.53 -9.77
CA LEU A 58 35.88 4.14 -10.49
C LEU A 58 35.54 3.44 -11.82
N SER A 59 34.53 2.58 -11.81
CA SER A 59 34.05 1.90 -13.03
C SER A 59 33.41 2.87 -14.02
N ILE A 60 32.67 3.88 -13.55
CA ILE A 60 32.11 4.94 -14.39
C ILE A 60 33.25 5.79 -15.01
N ARG A 61 34.24 6.20 -14.22
CA ARG A 61 35.42 6.94 -14.74
C ARG A 61 36.25 6.12 -15.70
N GLN A 62 36.35 4.82 -15.54
CA GLN A 62 37.04 3.93 -16.48
C GLN A 62 36.27 3.76 -17.79
N ALA A 63 34.93 3.73 -17.74
CA ALA A 63 34.08 3.71 -18.92
C ALA A 63 34.18 5.02 -19.73
N GLU A 64 34.20 6.17 -19.07
CA GLU A 64 34.42 7.48 -19.72
C GLU A 64 35.82 7.61 -20.38
N ALA A 65 36.85 7.06 -19.74
CA ALA A 65 38.23 7.09 -20.28
C ALA A 65 38.43 6.12 -21.43
N GLY A 66 37.61 5.09 -21.58
CA GLY A 66 37.67 4.06 -22.61
C GLY A 66 36.96 4.40 -23.92
N GLY A 67 36.31 5.54 -24.04
CA GLY A 67 35.59 5.94 -25.25
C GLY A 67 34.36 5.04 -25.53
N VAL A 68 33.80 4.41 -24.50
CA VAL A 68 32.55 3.69 -24.61
C VAL A 68 31.45 4.74 -24.79
N THR A 69 30.87 4.81 -25.96
CA THR A 69 29.61 5.52 -26.18
C THR A 69 28.59 4.82 -25.33
N LEU A 70 28.18 5.47 -24.23
CA LEU A 70 27.02 4.98 -23.45
C LEU A 70 25.86 4.92 -24.45
N PRO A 71 25.09 3.84 -24.48
CA PRO A 71 23.87 3.84 -25.25
C PRO A 71 23.04 5.06 -24.76
N GLU A 72 22.58 5.87 -25.70
CA GLU A 72 21.63 6.93 -25.39
C GLU A 72 20.55 6.26 -24.52
N ALA A 73 20.15 6.95 -23.43
CA ALA A 73 19.09 6.46 -22.58
C ALA A 73 17.90 6.12 -23.46
N SER A 74 17.78 4.87 -23.83
CA SER A 74 16.62 4.39 -24.57
C SER A 74 15.45 4.60 -23.60
N SER A 75 14.58 5.55 -23.96
CA SER A 75 13.19 5.47 -23.51
C SER A 75 12.81 3.99 -23.56
N ALA A 76 11.96 3.51 -22.65
CA ALA A 76 11.50 2.12 -22.51
C ALA A 76 10.83 1.55 -23.80
N GLN A 77 11.31 1.87 -24.94
CA GLN A 77 10.84 1.67 -26.30
C GLN A 77 11.65 0.63 -27.07
N GLU A 78 12.47 -0.16 -26.36
CA GLU A 78 13.18 -1.30 -26.97
C GLU A 78 12.41 -2.61 -26.88
N ALA A 79 11.21 -2.66 -27.45
CA ALA A 79 10.78 -3.90 -28.07
C ALA A 79 10.92 -3.73 -29.59
N ALA A 80 12.16 -3.63 -30.03
CA ALA A 80 12.49 -3.60 -31.46
C ALA A 80 12.46 -5.01 -32.08
N ASP A 81 11.76 -5.95 -31.45
CA ASP A 81 11.60 -7.31 -31.96
C ASP A 81 10.17 -7.57 -32.45
N ASP A 82 10.00 -8.64 -33.22
CA ASP A 82 8.72 -9.06 -33.78
C ASP A 82 7.86 -9.81 -32.75
N THR A 83 8.21 -9.78 -31.48
CA THR A 83 7.41 -10.41 -30.41
C THR A 83 6.10 -9.66 -30.24
N PRO A 84 4.95 -10.36 -30.25
CA PRO A 84 3.67 -9.74 -29.95
C PRO A 84 3.70 -9.09 -28.58
N THR A 85 3.31 -7.82 -28.51
CA THR A 85 3.22 -7.03 -27.28
C THR A 85 1.96 -6.17 -27.32
N THR A 86 1.48 -5.76 -26.13
CA THR A 86 0.33 -4.86 -26.06
C THR A 86 0.77 -3.44 -26.36
N ILE A 87 0.07 -2.79 -27.28
CA ILE A 87 0.27 -1.39 -27.66
C ILE A 87 -1.02 -0.63 -27.37
N ILE A 88 -0.94 0.41 -26.55
CA ILE A 88 -2.04 1.34 -26.28
C ILE A 88 -2.07 2.38 -27.40
N VAL A 89 -3.23 2.57 -28.00
CA VAL A 89 -3.44 3.53 -29.08
C VAL A 89 -4.53 4.51 -28.70
N GLN A 90 -4.21 5.80 -28.65
CA GLN A 90 -5.18 6.89 -28.51
C GLN A 90 -5.49 7.48 -29.88
N LEU A 91 -6.77 7.71 -30.17
CA LEU A 91 -7.21 8.34 -31.40
C LEU A 91 -7.28 9.86 -31.27
N GLU A 92 -7.19 10.57 -32.42
CA GLU A 92 -7.35 12.02 -32.48
C GLU A 92 -8.77 12.47 -32.06
N ASP A 93 -8.88 13.64 -31.45
CA ASP A 93 -10.15 14.18 -30.93
C ASP A 93 -11.23 14.39 -32.02
N GLY A 94 -10.83 14.68 -33.23
CA GLY A 94 -11.75 14.77 -34.38
C GLY A 94 -12.38 13.42 -34.78
N THR A 95 -11.66 12.33 -34.51
CA THR A 95 -12.13 10.96 -34.63
C THR A 95 -12.98 10.57 -33.41
N ALA A 96 -12.76 11.23 -32.24
CA ALA A 96 -13.48 11.01 -31.01
C ALA A 96 -14.83 11.74 -30.93
N GLY A 97 -14.93 12.96 -31.42
CA GLY A 97 -16.10 13.85 -31.27
C GLY A 97 -17.36 13.46 -32.08
N GLY A 98 -17.35 12.35 -32.74
CA GLY A 98 -18.44 11.77 -33.54
C GLY A 98 -18.09 10.37 -34.04
N SER A 99 -17.07 9.75 -33.40
CA SER A 99 -16.53 8.47 -33.84
C SER A 99 -17.58 7.37 -33.69
N THR A 100 -18.23 7.10 -34.80
CA THR A 100 -19.03 5.89 -34.92
C THR A 100 -18.09 4.68 -34.82
N GLN A 101 -18.62 3.52 -34.45
CA GLN A 101 -17.86 2.25 -34.49
C GLN A 101 -17.15 2.08 -35.86
N ALA A 102 -17.81 2.48 -36.96
CA ALA A 102 -17.25 2.44 -38.29
C ALA A 102 -15.95 3.24 -38.46
N THR A 103 -15.83 4.40 -37.80
CA THR A 103 -14.60 5.22 -37.85
C THR A 103 -13.45 4.55 -37.09
N ARG A 104 -13.74 3.94 -35.93
CA ARG A 104 -12.75 3.18 -35.16
C ARG A 104 -12.27 1.96 -35.91
N ASP A 105 -13.19 1.22 -36.55
CA ASP A 105 -12.88 0.04 -37.35
C ASP A 105 -12.04 0.39 -38.59
N ASP A 106 -12.26 1.55 -39.20
CA ASP A 106 -11.44 2.04 -40.32
C ASP A 106 -9.99 2.33 -39.85
N VAL A 107 -9.79 2.98 -38.67
CA VAL A 107 -8.44 3.20 -38.12
C VAL A 107 -7.76 1.86 -37.77
N LYS A 108 -8.50 0.89 -37.20
CA LYS A 108 -7.97 -0.46 -36.95
C LYS A 108 -7.50 -1.13 -38.23
N GLY A 109 -8.28 -1.02 -39.30
CA GLY A 109 -7.92 -1.54 -40.62
C GLY A 109 -6.63 -0.93 -41.17
N ARG A 110 -6.45 0.39 -40.98
CA ARG A 110 -5.22 1.10 -41.37
C ARG A 110 -4.02 0.67 -40.52
N ILE A 111 -4.23 0.47 -39.21
CA ILE A 111 -3.20 -0.04 -38.31
C ILE A 111 -2.77 -1.45 -38.74
N ALA A 112 -3.72 -2.35 -38.98
CA ALA A 112 -3.42 -3.70 -39.46
C ALA A 112 -2.60 -3.68 -40.76
N SER A 113 -2.94 -2.78 -41.68
CA SER A 113 -2.19 -2.59 -42.94
C SER A 113 -0.80 -2.04 -42.72
N ALA A 114 -0.62 -1.13 -41.75
CA ALA A 114 0.68 -0.58 -41.39
C ALA A 114 1.58 -1.64 -40.73
N VAL A 115 1.01 -2.48 -39.86
CA VAL A 115 1.73 -3.61 -39.21
C VAL A 115 2.15 -4.64 -40.29
N GLU A 116 1.26 -5.04 -41.16
CA GLU A 116 1.55 -5.97 -42.29
C GLU A 116 2.69 -5.43 -43.19
N GLY A 117 2.76 -4.10 -43.35
CA GLY A 117 3.84 -3.45 -44.12
C GLY A 117 5.21 -3.51 -43.47
N VAL A 118 5.28 -3.71 -42.16
CA VAL A 118 6.52 -3.83 -41.37
C VAL A 118 6.87 -5.29 -41.13
N VAL A 119 5.89 -6.07 -40.67
CA VAL A 119 6.04 -7.50 -40.35
C VAL A 119 5.02 -8.31 -41.15
N PRO A 120 5.38 -8.80 -42.33
CA PRO A 120 4.46 -9.56 -43.18
C PRO A 120 3.91 -10.82 -42.52
N GLY A 121 2.59 -10.97 -42.51
CA GLY A 121 1.89 -12.08 -41.88
C GLY A 121 1.56 -11.87 -40.39
N ALA A 122 1.96 -10.74 -39.80
CA ALA A 122 1.61 -10.42 -38.43
C ALA A 122 0.10 -10.16 -38.27
N GLN A 123 -0.46 -10.65 -37.18
CA GLN A 123 -1.84 -10.40 -36.81
C GLN A 123 -1.93 -9.23 -35.84
N VAL A 124 -3.00 -8.43 -35.97
CA VAL A 124 -3.36 -7.39 -34.99
C VAL A 124 -4.65 -7.80 -34.30
N THR A 125 -4.60 -7.99 -33.00
CA THR A 125 -5.77 -8.36 -32.21
C THR A 125 -6.14 -7.20 -31.27
N THR A 126 -7.42 -6.80 -31.25
CA THR A 126 -7.91 -5.83 -30.27
C THR A 126 -8.12 -6.55 -28.96
N VAL A 127 -7.41 -6.10 -27.92
CA VAL A 127 -7.52 -6.60 -26.55
C VAL A 127 -8.64 -5.86 -25.81
N ARG A 128 -8.67 -4.51 -25.92
CA ARG A 128 -9.65 -3.64 -25.26
C ARG A 128 -10.00 -2.44 -26.13
N GLU A 129 -11.18 -1.84 -25.86
CA GLU A 129 -11.59 -0.57 -26.46
C GLU A 129 -11.97 0.42 -25.36
N TYR A 130 -11.43 1.62 -25.39
CA TYR A 130 -11.72 2.70 -24.44
C TYR A 130 -12.61 3.74 -25.08
N THR A 131 -13.62 4.23 -24.34
CA THR A 131 -14.62 5.15 -24.90
C THR A 131 -15.01 6.30 -23.97
N ASN A 132 -14.74 6.20 -22.66
CA ASN A 132 -15.11 7.21 -21.67
C ASN A 132 -13.92 8.09 -21.29
N ALA A 133 -12.82 7.50 -20.84
CA ALA A 133 -11.62 8.22 -20.42
C ALA A 133 -10.86 8.81 -21.62
N PHE A 134 -10.72 8.04 -22.69
CA PHE A 134 -10.24 8.48 -24.00
C PHE A 134 -10.86 7.60 -25.08
N VAL A 135 -10.71 7.96 -26.34
CA VAL A 135 -11.12 7.09 -27.45
C VAL A 135 -9.88 6.41 -27.99
N GLY A 136 -9.89 5.08 -27.95
CA GLY A 136 -8.74 4.30 -28.36
C GLY A 136 -8.91 2.82 -28.09
N PHE A 137 -7.81 2.09 -28.16
CA PHE A 137 -7.78 0.65 -27.94
C PHE A 137 -6.40 0.17 -27.46
N ALA A 138 -6.38 -0.95 -26.76
CA ALA A 138 -5.21 -1.79 -26.60
C ALA A 138 -5.23 -2.87 -27.67
N ILE A 139 -4.13 -3.02 -28.38
CA ILE A 139 -3.96 -4.03 -29.42
C ILE A 139 -2.72 -4.88 -29.14
N GLU A 140 -2.80 -6.15 -29.46
CA GLU A 140 -1.63 -7.02 -29.52
C GLU A 140 -1.06 -6.97 -30.96
N ALA A 141 0.19 -6.58 -31.07
CA ALA A 141 0.92 -6.45 -32.33
C ALA A 141 2.44 -6.59 -32.11
N PRO A 142 3.26 -6.85 -33.16
CA PRO A 142 4.71 -6.81 -33.02
C PRO A 142 5.22 -5.44 -32.52
N GLY A 143 6.08 -5.43 -31.50
CA GLY A 143 6.62 -4.19 -30.96
C GLY A 143 7.39 -3.36 -31.98
N SER A 144 8.06 -4.01 -32.94
CA SER A 144 8.74 -3.38 -34.07
C SER A 144 7.83 -2.52 -34.98
N ALA A 145 6.50 -2.76 -34.95
CA ALA A 145 5.53 -2.00 -35.74
C ALA A 145 5.09 -0.68 -35.09
N LEU A 146 5.47 -0.39 -33.82
CA LEU A 146 5.04 0.80 -33.08
C LEU A 146 5.20 2.09 -33.87
N SER A 147 6.40 2.33 -34.44
CA SER A 147 6.66 3.54 -35.23
C SER A 147 5.81 3.67 -36.51
N ALA A 148 5.33 2.56 -37.06
CA ALA A 148 4.41 2.58 -38.17
C ALA A 148 2.97 2.89 -37.70
N ILE A 149 2.56 2.32 -36.57
CA ILE A 149 1.27 2.58 -35.93
C ILE A 149 1.12 4.05 -35.56
N GLN A 150 2.15 4.66 -34.97
CA GLN A 150 2.16 6.08 -34.61
C GLN A 150 1.98 7.04 -35.80
N LYS A 151 2.25 6.58 -37.01
CA LYS A 151 2.09 7.38 -38.24
C LYS A 151 0.76 7.16 -38.95
N VAL A 152 -0.09 6.28 -38.46
CA VAL A 152 -1.40 6.02 -39.06
C VAL A 152 -2.30 7.23 -38.86
N GLU A 153 -2.91 7.71 -39.93
CA GLU A 153 -3.87 8.82 -39.87
C GLU A 153 -5.03 8.49 -38.94
N GLY A 154 -5.33 9.39 -37.97
CA GLY A 154 -6.33 9.22 -36.92
C GLY A 154 -5.76 8.65 -35.62
N VAL A 155 -4.49 8.26 -35.58
CA VAL A 155 -3.79 7.94 -34.35
C VAL A 155 -3.15 9.22 -33.80
N LYS A 156 -3.49 9.57 -32.57
CA LYS A 156 -2.91 10.71 -31.83
C LYS A 156 -1.60 10.33 -31.19
N THR A 157 -1.56 9.18 -30.53
CA THR A 157 -0.37 8.60 -29.93
C THR A 157 -0.51 7.09 -29.79
N ALA A 158 0.60 6.37 -29.75
CA ALA A 158 0.66 4.96 -29.43
C ALA A 158 1.95 4.65 -28.67
N PHE A 159 1.89 3.76 -27.69
CA PHE A 159 3.03 3.34 -26.89
C PHE A 159 2.89 1.88 -26.46
N ILE A 160 4.04 1.24 -26.18
CA ILE A 160 4.03 -0.11 -25.62
C ILE A 160 3.55 -0.03 -24.16
N GLU A 161 2.66 -0.95 -23.80
CA GLU A 161 2.12 -1.08 -22.46
C GLU A 161 3.20 -1.19 -21.40
N GLY A 162 3.08 -0.40 -20.33
CA GLY A 162 3.86 -0.55 -19.12
C GLY A 162 3.20 -1.52 -18.14
N VAL A 163 3.95 -1.89 -17.10
CA VAL A 163 3.50 -2.75 -16.02
C VAL A 163 3.80 -2.08 -14.69
N HIS A 164 2.77 -1.80 -13.93
CA HIS A 164 2.87 -1.24 -12.59
C HIS A 164 3.07 -2.32 -11.53
N LYS A 165 3.41 -1.90 -10.32
CA LYS A 165 3.56 -2.75 -9.15
C LYS A 165 2.83 -2.14 -7.97
N PRO A 166 2.36 -2.96 -7.02
CA PRO A 166 1.91 -2.46 -5.74
C PRO A 166 3.03 -1.69 -5.06
N MET A 167 2.69 -0.58 -4.39
CA MET A 167 3.64 0.20 -3.59
C MET A 167 3.84 -0.46 -2.22
N GLU A 168 4.44 -1.65 -2.21
CA GLU A 168 4.70 -2.40 -0.99
C GLU A 168 5.86 -1.79 -0.19
N THR A 169 5.66 -1.62 1.11
CA THR A 169 6.76 -1.46 2.05
C THR A 169 7.24 -2.87 2.38
N GLY A 170 8.43 -3.25 1.97
CA GLY A 170 9.03 -4.59 2.05
C GLY A 170 8.95 -5.36 3.38
N ALA A 171 7.76 -5.53 3.90
CA ALA A 171 7.40 -6.43 4.98
C ALA A 171 6.81 -7.71 4.38
N GLU A 172 7.63 -8.45 3.65
CA GLU A 172 7.34 -9.85 3.39
C GLU A 172 7.25 -10.57 4.73
N GLY A 173 6.03 -10.80 5.19
CA GLY A 173 5.79 -11.50 6.44
C GLY A 173 4.40 -12.08 6.44
N SER A 174 4.24 -13.28 5.85
CA SER A 174 3.09 -14.12 6.09
C SER A 174 2.85 -14.21 7.61
N GLY A 175 1.69 -13.72 8.08
CA GLY A 175 1.29 -13.85 9.46
C GLY A 175 1.66 -12.70 10.39
N ALA A 176 1.79 -11.46 9.89
CA ALA A 176 1.81 -10.31 10.79
C ALA A 176 0.52 -10.30 11.65
N PRO A 177 0.63 -10.03 12.96
CA PRO A 177 -0.56 -9.95 13.82
C PRO A 177 -1.48 -8.86 13.29
N VAL A 178 -2.80 -9.10 13.37
CA VAL A 178 -3.81 -8.11 13.03
C VAL A 178 -3.70 -6.96 14.01
N LEU A 179 -2.98 -5.93 13.63
CA LEU A 179 -2.89 -4.70 14.40
C LEU A 179 -4.07 -3.81 14.01
N LYS A 180 -4.81 -3.33 15.01
CA LYS A 180 -5.77 -2.26 14.77
C LYS A 180 -4.99 -1.03 14.29
N ASN A 181 -5.46 -0.35 13.26
CA ASN A 181 -4.88 0.93 12.82
C ASN A 181 -5.21 2.10 13.78
N ALA A 182 -5.51 1.80 15.04
CA ALA A 182 -5.94 2.79 16.04
C ALA A 182 -4.91 3.90 16.25
N SER A 183 -3.61 3.58 16.21
CA SER A 183 -2.55 4.58 16.36
C SER A 183 -2.46 5.51 15.15
N SER A 184 -2.61 5.01 13.92
CA SER A 184 -2.63 5.86 12.73
C SER A 184 -3.89 6.72 12.64
N LEU A 185 -5.05 6.20 13.03
CA LEU A 185 -6.29 6.99 13.15
C LEU A 185 -6.17 8.10 14.21
N ALA A 186 -5.49 7.83 15.35
CA ALA A 186 -5.23 8.82 16.37
C ALA A 186 -4.22 9.88 15.91
N MET A 187 -3.13 9.46 15.27
CA MET A 187 -2.10 10.35 14.75
C MET A 187 -2.65 11.30 13.68
N THR A 188 -3.48 10.80 12.78
CA THR A 188 -4.16 11.61 11.76
C THR A 188 -5.41 12.31 12.28
N ARG A 189 -5.82 12.04 13.53
CA ARG A 189 -7.05 12.51 14.15
C ARG A 189 -8.33 12.09 13.40
N ALA A 190 -8.25 11.08 12.57
CA ALA A 190 -9.40 10.55 11.83
C ALA A 190 -10.47 9.95 12.76
N ASN A 191 -10.07 9.45 13.93
CA ASN A 191 -10.97 8.98 14.99
C ASN A 191 -11.83 10.11 15.60
N GLU A 192 -11.38 11.37 15.55
CA GLU A 192 -12.10 12.55 16.06
C GLU A 192 -13.12 13.08 15.05
N VAL A 193 -13.04 12.66 13.78
CA VAL A 193 -13.95 13.13 12.73
C VAL A 193 -15.29 12.41 12.85
N ALA A 194 -16.38 13.20 12.95
CA ALA A 194 -17.74 12.64 13.04
C ALA A 194 -18.23 12.00 11.74
N LEU A 195 -17.69 12.44 10.59
CA LEU A 195 -18.02 11.88 9.28
C LEU A 195 -17.30 10.56 9.08
N LYS A 196 -18.07 9.51 8.83
CA LYS A 196 -17.55 8.14 8.69
C LYS A 196 -17.67 7.57 7.27
N GLY A 197 -17.96 8.42 6.28
CA GLY A 197 -18.07 8.01 4.89
C GLY A 197 -19.49 7.64 4.45
N ASP A 198 -20.53 8.04 5.19
CA ASP A 198 -21.92 7.84 4.77
C ASP A 198 -22.15 8.40 3.37
N ARG A 199 -22.78 7.63 2.49
CA ARG A 199 -23.01 7.92 1.07
C ARG A 199 -21.77 8.10 0.22
N GLN A 200 -20.58 7.83 0.75
CA GLN A 200 -19.36 7.88 -0.04
C GLN A 200 -19.04 6.49 -0.64
N VAL A 201 -18.45 6.51 -1.82
CA VAL A 201 -17.96 5.32 -2.52
C VAL A 201 -16.48 5.51 -2.81
N ILE A 202 -15.68 4.59 -2.32
CA ILE A 202 -14.25 4.51 -2.58
C ILE A 202 -14.03 3.39 -3.58
N GLU A 203 -13.46 3.69 -4.73
CA GLU A 203 -12.96 2.69 -5.65
C GLU A 203 -11.50 2.42 -5.34
N VAL A 204 -11.19 1.16 -5.08
CA VAL A 204 -9.81 0.70 -4.85
C VAL A 204 -9.36 -0.06 -6.09
N ILE A 205 -8.43 0.53 -6.82
CA ILE A 205 -7.79 -0.08 -7.99
C ILE A 205 -6.45 -0.62 -7.52
N ASP A 206 -6.36 -1.96 -7.39
CA ASP A 206 -5.24 -2.61 -6.72
C ASP A 206 -5.15 -4.10 -7.11
N SER A 207 -4.42 -4.89 -6.32
CA SER A 207 -4.21 -6.33 -6.54
C SER A 207 -5.44 -7.21 -6.30
N GLY A 208 -6.57 -6.64 -5.89
CA GLY A 208 -7.79 -7.37 -5.58
C GLY A 208 -8.20 -7.27 -4.12
N LEU A 209 -9.22 -8.04 -3.73
CA LEU A 209 -9.80 -8.01 -2.39
C LEU A 209 -10.31 -9.39 -1.99
N GLN A 210 -9.90 -9.86 -0.83
CA GLN A 210 -10.57 -10.96 -0.16
C GLN A 210 -11.90 -10.45 0.41
N THR A 211 -12.97 -10.62 -0.34
CA THR A 211 -14.28 -10.00 -0.06
C THR A 211 -14.99 -10.53 1.17
N ASP A 212 -14.63 -11.72 1.65
CA ASP A 212 -15.13 -12.38 2.85
C ASP A 212 -14.23 -12.18 4.07
N HIS A 213 -13.20 -11.33 3.97
CA HIS A 213 -12.31 -11.04 5.09
C HIS A 213 -13.05 -10.36 6.24
N ASP A 214 -12.74 -10.76 7.47
CA ASP A 214 -13.40 -10.28 8.72
C ASP A 214 -13.38 -8.74 8.85
N ALA A 215 -12.41 -8.06 8.26
CA ALA A 215 -12.33 -6.59 8.25
C ALA A 215 -13.55 -5.90 7.63
N PHE A 216 -14.30 -6.60 6.76
CA PHE A 216 -15.47 -6.10 6.04
C PHE A 216 -16.79 -6.73 6.49
N ALA A 217 -16.76 -7.54 7.55
CA ALA A 217 -17.91 -8.28 8.07
C ALA A 217 -18.87 -7.43 8.91
N GLY A 218 -18.53 -6.16 9.20
CA GLY A 218 -19.39 -5.27 9.97
C GLY A 218 -20.72 -4.97 9.29
N SER A 219 -21.79 -4.77 10.08
CA SER A 219 -23.11 -4.44 9.53
C SER A 219 -23.10 -3.05 8.86
N MET A 220 -23.80 -2.96 7.74
CA MET A 220 -24.18 -1.69 7.10
C MET A 220 -25.62 -1.25 7.47
N ASP A 221 -26.26 -1.91 8.43
CA ASP A 221 -27.61 -1.54 8.87
C ASP A 221 -27.60 -0.15 9.50
N GLY A 222 -28.51 0.70 9.04
CA GLY A 222 -28.59 2.09 9.49
C GLY A 222 -27.57 3.03 8.85
N VAL A 223 -26.60 2.52 8.09
CA VAL A 223 -25.70 3.35 7.28
C VAL A 223 -26.42 3.83 6.03
N ASN A 224 -26.27 5.11 5.73
CA ASN A 224 -26.85 5.68 4.52
C ASN A 224 -25.94 5.35 3.31
N VAL A 225 -26.27 4.27 2.61
CA VAL A 225 -25.52 3.81 1.43
C VAL A 225 -25.96 4.56 0.17
N ARG A 226 -25.07 4.70 -0.82
CA ARG A 226 -25.34 5.33 -2.11
C ARG A 226 -25.72 4.33 -3.19
N MET A 227 -25.05 3.18 -3.22
CA MET A 227 -25.22 2.17 -4.25
C MET A 227 -25.96 0.95 -3.67
N SER A 228 -27.17 0.71 -4.17
CA SER A 228 -27.90 -0.54 -3.98
C SER A 228 -27.58 -1.53 -5.11
N GLN A 229 -28.01 -2.78 -4.96
CA GLN A 229 -27.92 -3.76 -6.04
C GLN A 229 -28.63 -3.30 -7.34
N ALA A 230 -29.75 -2.59 -7.20
CA ALA A 230 -30.49 -2.07 -8.34
C ALA A 230 -29.71 -0.94 -9.07
N ASP A 231 -29.01 -0.08 -8.31
CA ASP A 231 -28.16 0.96 -8.89
C ASP A 231 -27.01 0.33 -9.70
N VAL A 232 -26.38 -0.71 -9.15
CA VAL A 232 -25.32 -1.46 -9.85
C VAL A 232 -25.85 -2.09 -11.16
N GLN A 233 -27.00 -2.75 -11.12
CA GLN A 233 -27.64 -3.32 -12.30
C GLN A 233 -27.94 -2.24 -13.37
N ALA A 234 -28.26 -1.03 -12.95
CA ALA A 234 -28.59 0.08 -13.86
C ALA A 234 -27.37 0.63 -14.61
N PHE A 235 -26.16 0.54 -14.03
CA PHE A 235 -24.95 1.01 -14.70
C PHE A 235 -24.09 -0.12 -15.31
N ALA A 236 -24.13 -1.34 -14.77
CA ALA A 236 -23.27 -2.45 -15.24
C ALA A 236 -23.34 -2.66 -16.76
N GLY A 237 -24.53 -2.63 -17.34
CA GLY A 237 -24.70 -2.73 -18.79
C GLY A 237 -24.19 -1.53 -19.63
N LYS A 238 -23.66 -0.49 -18.97
CA LYS A 238 -23.07 0.70 -19.61
C LYS A 238 -21.56 0.74 -19.48
N LEU A 239 -20.99 -0.16 -18.69
CA LEU A 239 -19.55 -0.28 -18.54
C LEU A 239 -18.96 -0.82 -19.83
N ALA A 240 -17.82 -0.27 -20.22
CA ALA A 240 -17.10 -0.73 -21.41
C ALA A 240 -16.37 -2.05 -21.17
N HIS A 241 -15.93 -2.29 -19.93
CA HIS A 241 -15.09 -3.41 -19.55
C HIS A 241 -15.71 -4.28 -18.46
N GLY A 242 -16.12 -3.69 -17.36
CA GLY A 242 -16.59 -4.40 -16.15
C GLY A 242 -18.05 -4.84 -16.17
N GLY A 243 -18.69 -4.98 -17.36
CA GLY A 243 -20.12 -5.32 -17.45
C GLY A 243 -20.53 -6.66 -16.82
N ALA A 244 -19.59 -7.57 -16.60
CA ALA A 244 -19.78 -8.83 -15.90
C ALA A 244 -19.50 -8.74 -14.37
N GLY A 245 -19.19 -7.57 -13.85
CA GLY A 245 -18.91 -7.35 -12.43
C GLY A 245 -20.09 -7.68 -11.53
N THR A 246 -19.81 -8.05 -10.30
CA THR A 246 -20.77 -8.59 -9.34
C THR A 246 -21.06 -7.63 -8.20
N TYR A 247 -22.30 -7.69 -7.71
CA TYR A 247 -22.70 -7.12 -6.44
C TYR A 247 -22.43 -8.15 -5.33
N VAL A 248 -21.47 -7.87 -4.44
CA VAL A 248 -21.12 -8.76 -3.33
C VAL A 248 -22.10 -8.55 -2.17
N ASN A 249 -22.18 -7.34 -1.65
CA ASN A 249 -23.06 -6.94 -0.55
C ASN A 249 -23.18 -5.40 -0.48
N SER A 250 -23.86 -4.89 0.55
CA SER A 250 -24.05 -3.44 0.71
C SER A 250 -22.76 -2.67 1.06
N LYS A 251 -21.74 -3.33 1.60
CA LYS A 251 -20.40 -2.76 1.84
C LYS A 251 -19.57 -2.74 0.57
N ILE A 252 -19.68 -3.80 -0.23
CA ILE A 252 -18.96 -3.99 -1.50
C ILE A 252 -20.01 -4.14 -2.62
N PRO A 253 -20.57 -3.00 -3.11
CA PRO A 253 -21.63 -3.03 -4.11
C PRO A 253 -21.19 -3.47 -5.50
N PHE A 254 -19.89 -3.33 -5.84
CA PHE A 254 -19.38 -3.71 -7.14
C PHE A 254 -17.94 -4.22 -7.04
N ALA A 255 -17.66 -5.31 -7.76
CA ALA A 255 -16.35 -5.90 -7.85
C ALA A 255 -16.14 -6.50 -9.25
N TYR A 256 -14.99 -6.24 -9.87
CA TYR A 256 -14.60 -6.78 -11.16
C TYR A 256 -13.07 -6.88 -11.29
N ASP A 257 -12.62 -7.94 -11.95
CA ASP A 257 -11.23 -8.15 -12.32
C ASP A 257 -10.98 -7.65 -13.75
N TYR A 258 -10.28 -6.53 -13.83
CA TYR A 258 -9.91 -5.90 -15.10
C TYR A 258 -8.64 -6.54 -15.71
N ALA A 259 -7.82 -7.24 -14.95
CA ALA A 259 -6.65 -7.91 -15.50
C ALA A 259 -7.05 -9.17 -16.26
N ASP A 260 -7.79 -10.06 -15.61
CA ASP A 260 -8.15 -11.37 -16.16
C ASP A 260 -9.54 -11.38 -16.80
N ASN A 261 -10.29 -10.26 -16.76
CA ASN A 261 -11.61 -10.02 -17.39
C ASN A 261 -12.71 -10.94 -16.87
N ASP A 262 -12.81 -11.08 -15.55
CA ASP A 262 -13.86 -11.86 -14.92
C ASP A 262 -14.40 -11.20 -13.64
N ALA A 263 -15.20 -11.92 -12.86
CA ALA A 263 -15.82 -11.40 -11.64
C ALA A 263 -15.11 -11.84 -10.35
N ASP A 264 -14.04 -12.62 -10.46
CA ASP A 264 -13.27 -13.06 -9.30
C ASP A 264 -12.18 -12.05 -8.96
N VAL A 265 -12.40 -11.32 -7.89
CA VAL A 265 -11.47 -10.29 -7.42
C VAL A 265 -10.57 -10.77 -6.28
N VAL A 266 -10.69 -12.05 -5.89
CA VAL A 266 -9.81 -12.64 -4.88
C VAL A 266 -8.46 -12.93 -5.53
N PRO A 267 -7.34 -12.48 -4.95
CA PRO A 267 -6.02 -12.77 -5.51
C PRO A 267 -5.67 -14.26 -5.42
N HIS A 268 -5.24 -14.86 -6.52
CA HIS A 268 -4.88 -16.29 -6.61
C HIS A 268 -3.40 -16.55 -6.97
N SER A 269 -2.60 -15.52 -7.15
CA SER A 269 -1.18 -15.67 -7.46
C SER A 269 -0.42 -16.31 -6.28
N GLU A 270 0.61 -17.13 -6.57
CA GLU A 270 1.57 -17.61 -5.55
C GLU A 270 2.38 -16.47 -4.91
N LYS A 271 2.40 -15.29 -5.54
CA LYS A 271 2.91 -14.07 -4.93
C LYS A 271 1.86 -13.54 -3.96
N ASP A 272 2.30 -13.05 -2.81
CA ASP A 272 1.40 -12.42 -1.83
C ASP A 272 0.77 -11.15 -2.44
N LEU A 273 -0.44 -11.29 -2.97
CA LEU A 273 -1.25 -10.21 -3.49
C LEU A 273 -2.27 -9.69 -2.46
N SER A 274 -2.01 -9.86 -1.18
CA SER A 274 -2.87 -9.35 -0.09
C SER A 274 -2.90 -7.82 0.00
N HIS A 275 -2.08 -7.13 -0.80
CA HIS A 275 -1.90 -5.68 -0.78
C HIS A 275 -3.22 -4.93 -0.91
N GLY A 276 -4.05 -5.22 -1.92
CA GLY A 276 -5.34 -4.54 -2.10
C GLY A 276 -6.32 -4.77 -0.94
N THR A 277 -6.31 -5.96 -0.33
CA THR A 277 -7.11 -6.25 0.88
C THR A 277 -6.65 -5.38 2.05
N HIS A 278 -5.33 -5.25 2.25
CA HIS A 278 -4.74 -4.41 3.29
C HIS A 278 -5.08 -2.92 3.09
N VAL A 279 -4.85 -2.41 1.89
CA VAL A 279 -5.16 -1.02 1.53
C VAL A 279 -6.64 -0.70 1.73
N THR A 280 -7.52 -1.58 1.26
CA THR A 280 -8.97 -1.42 1.42
C THR A 280 -9.39 -1.41 2.89
N ALA A 281 -8.77 -2.25 3.73
CA ALA A 281 -9.05 -2.28 5.15
C ALA A 281 -8.62 -0.99 5.87
N ILE A 282 -7.46 -0.43 5.53
CA ILE A 282 -7.03 0.87 6.05
C ILE A 282 -8.03 1.97 5.69
N ALA A 283 -8.52 1.97 4.46
CA ALA A 283 -9.47 2.97 3.99
C ALA A 283 -10.85 2.81 4.63
N ALA A 284 -11.40 1.60 4.66
CA ALA A 284 -12.83 1.41 4.88
C ALA A 284 -13.25 0.15 5.64
N ALA A 285 -12.37 -0.53 6.39
CA ALA A 285 -12.79 -1.62 7.28
C ALA A 285 -13.93 -1.16 8.22
N ASN A 286 -14.90 -2.04 8.49
CA ASN A 286 -16.04 -1.72 9.34
C ASN A 286 -16.34 -2.76 10.41
N ALA A 287 -15.41 -3.67 10.69
CA ALA A 287 -15.55 -4.66 11.76
C ALA A 287 -15.29 -4.04 13.14
N ASP A 288 -15.88 -4.62 14.20
CA ASP A 288 -15.68 -4.14 15.57
C ASP A 288 -14.21 -4.13 15.98
N VAL A 289 -13.45 -5.11 15.49
CA VAL A 289 -12.03 -5.28 15.83
C VAL A 289 -11.09 -4.43 14.97
N LEU A 290 -11.55 -3.95 13.81
CA LEU A 290 -10.76 -3.15 12.87
C LEU A 290 -11.65 -2.11 12.19
N GLN A 291 -11.33 -0.84 12.40
CA GLN A 291 -12.01 0.28 11.76
C GLN A 291 -11.07 0.99 10.80
N GLY A 292 -11.48 1.17 9.56
CA GLY A 292 -10.81 2.03 8.59
C GLY A 292 -11.07 3.51 8.85
N THR A 293 -10.50 4.35 8.02
CA THR A 293 -10.70 5.81 8.11
C THR A 293 -12.15 6.20 7.82
N ALA A 294 -12.80 5.52 6.88
CA ALA A 294 -14.18 5.74 6.44
C ALA A 294 -15.02 4.45 6.52
N PRO A 295 -15.32 3.94 7.73
CA PRO A 295 -15.95 2.63 7.90
C PRO A 295 -17.36 2.52 7.30
N HIS A 296 -18.06 3.63 7.07
CA HIS A 296 -19.39 3.67 6.44
C HIS A 296 -19.34 3.83 4.92
N ALA A 297 -18.17 4.12 4.33
CA ALA A 297 -18.04 4.18 2.88
C ALA A 297 -18.26 2.80 2.24
N GLN A 298 -18.88 2.81 1.07
CA GLN A 298 -18.96 1.63 0.21
C GLN A 298 -17.67 1.47 -0.59
N ILE A 299 -17.35 0.24 -0.95
CA ILE A 299 -16.12 -0.12 -1.65
C ILE A 299 -16.46 -0.66 -3.04
N VAL A 300 -15.94 -0.04 -4.08
CA VAL A 300 -15.87 -0.60 -5.43
C VAL A 300 -14.49 -1.22 -5.59
N VAL A 301 -14.44 -2.48 -6.01
CA VAL A 301 -13.20 -3.24 -6.18
C VAL A 301 -12.89 -3.34 -7.66
N ALA A 302 -11.77 -2.79 -8.07
CA ALA A 302 -11.22 -2.93 -9.40
C ALA A 302 -9.87 -3.65 -9.31
N LYS A 303 -9.87 -4.97 -9.48
CA LYS A 303 -8.63 -5.76 -9.52
C LYS A 303 -7.96 -5.52 -10.86
N VAL A 304 -6.68 -5.13 -10.82
CA VAL A 304 -5.86 -4.88 -12.02
C VAL A 304 -4.59 -5.72 -12.05
N ALA A 305 -4.40 -6.61 -11.06
CA ALA A 305 -3.30 -7.55 -11.01
C ALA A 305 -3.71 -8.90 -11.60
N SER A 306 -2.92 -9.41 -12.54
CA SER A 306 -3.14 -10.73 -13.13
C SER A 306 -2.89 -11.85 -12.12
N ASP A 307 -3.75 -12.85 -12.11
CA ASP A 307 -3.59 -14.07 -11.31
C ASP A 307 -2.41 -14.94 -11.80
N ALA A 308 -2.01 -14.76 -13.05
CA ALA A 308 -0.92 -15.55 -13.63
C ALA A 308 0.45 -15.19 -13.04
N ASP A 309 0.73 -13.88 -12.85
CA ASP A 309 2.07 -13.43 -12.47
C ASP A 309 2.09 -12.21 -11.53
N GLY A 310 0.92 -11.66 -11.17
CA GLY A 310 0.76 -10.48 -10.32
C GLY A 310 1.10 -9.17 -11.02
N SER A 311 1.29 -9.16 -12.33
CA SER A 311 1.54 -7.94 -13.09
C SER A 311 0.29 -7.05 -13.17
N MET A 312 0.48 -5.75 -13.16
CA MET A 312 -0.58 -4.74 -13.26
C MET A 312 -0.40 -3.91 -14.54
N PRO A 313 -0.92 -4.38 -15.68
CA PRO A 313 -0.69 -3.73 -16.97
C PRO A 313 -1.49 -2.44 -17.13
N ASP A 314 -0.93 -1.48 -17.88
CA ASP A 314 -1.61 -0.22 -18.24
C ASP A 314 -3.01 -0.43 -18.80
N SER A 315 -3.21 -1.46 -19.61
CA SER A 315 -4.50 -1.75 -20.24
C SER A 315 -5.58 -2.09 -19.22
N ALA A 316 -5.24 -2.80 -18.13
CA ALA A 316 -6.18 -3.09 -17.04
C ALA A 316 -6.46 -1.84 -16.21
N LEU A 317 -5.42 -1.08 -15.85
CA LEU A 317 -5.56 0.19 -15.12
C LEU A 317 -6.42 1.19 -15.89
N LEU A 318 -6.14 1.39 -17.19
CA LEU A 318 -6.92 2.29 -18.03
C LEU A 318 -8.37 1.83 -18.19
N ALA A 319 -8.64 0.51 -18.21
CA ALA A 319 -10.00 -0.03 -18.28
C ALA A 319 -10.79 0.25 -16.98
N ALA A 320 -10.18 0.11 -15.83
CA ALA A 320 -10.79 0.48 -14.54
C ALA A 320 -11.10 1.99 -14.50
N LEU A 321 -10.14 2.83 -14.89
CA LEU A 321 -10.31 4.29 -14.94
C LEU A 321 -11.36 4.74 -15.99
N ASP A 322 -11.51 4.01 -17.11
CA ASP A 322 -12.53 4.27 -18.13
C ASP A 322 -13.94 4.00 -17.57
N ASP A 323 -14.13 2.88 -16.90
CA ASP A 323 -15.40 2.51 -16.26
C ASP A 323 -15.71 3.37 -15.02
N ALA A 324 -14.70 3.89 -14.30
CA ALA A 324 -14.88 4.79 -13.17
C ALA A 324 -15.69 6.06 -13.54
N LEU A 325 -15.60 6.54 -14.78
CA LEU A 325 -16.41 7.65 -15.29
C LEU A 325 -17.90 7.33 -15.40
N VAL A 326 -18.26 6.05 -15.48
CA VAL A 326 -19.65 5.56 -15.47
C VAL A 326 -20.11 5.20 -14.06
N ILE A 327 -19.25 4.51 -13.27
CA ILE A 327 -19.48 4.11 -11.88
C ILE A 327 -19.61 5.36 -10.99
N LYS A 328 -18.77 6.37 -11.23
CA LYS A 328 -18.70 7.64 -10.49
C LYS A 328 -18.45 7.45 -9.00
N PRO A 329 -17.35 6.81 -8.59
CA PRO A 329 -16.94 6.84 -7.20
C PRO A 329 -16.68 8.28 -6.76
N ASP A 330 -16.67 8.55 -5.45
CA ASP A 330 -16.26 9.86 -4.94
C ASP A 330 -14.74 9.98 -4.90
N VAL A 331 -14.09 8.86 -4.62
CA VAL A 331 -12.64 8.76 -4.49
C VAL A 331 -12.16 7.48 -5.18
N ILE A 332 -11.06 7.59 -5.91
CA ILE A 332 -10.26 6.45 -6.39
C ILE A 332 -8.98 6.40 -5.54
N ASN A 333 -8.60 5.21 -5.08
CA ASN A 333 -7.31 4.96 -4.43
C ASN A 333 -6.41 4.16 -5.35
N LEU A 334 -5.20 4.67 -5.59
CA LEU A 334 -4.13 4.04 -6.35
C LEU A 334 -2.91 3.88 -5.44
N SER A 335 -2.75 2.69 -4.85
CA SER A 335 -1.55 2.33 -4.08
C SER A 335 -0.58 1.51 -4.94
N LEU A 336 -0.47 1.88 -6.20
CA LEU A 336 0.34 1.27 -7.23
C LEU A 336 1.03 2.35 -8.06
N GLY A 337 2.05 1.97 -8.79
CA GLY A 337 2.71 2.88 -9.73
C GLY A 337 4.17 2.53 -9.99
N ASP A 338 4.90 3.51 -10.49
CA ASP A 338 6.31 3.44 -10.83
C ASP A 338 7.15 4.42 -10.00
N ASP A 339 8.46 4.17 -9.95
CA ASP A 339 9.42 5.00 -9.19
C ASP A 339 9.55 6.43 -9.72
N SER A 340 9.32 6.62 -11.00
CA SER A 340 9.43 7.92 -11.67
C SER A 340 8.75 7.87 -13.04
N GLY A 341 8.56 9.05 -13.63
CA GLY A 341 7.81 9.34 -14.82
C GLY A 341 7.80 8.32 -15.95
N MET A 342 6.66 8.17 -16.57
CA MET A 342 6.43 7.36 -17.76
C MET A 342 7.01 8.04 -19.02
N SER A 343 6.99 7.34 -20.15
CA SER A 343 7.31 7.96 -21.44
C SER A 343 6.35 9.13 -21.73
N SER A 344 6.79 10.11 -22.52
CA SER A 344 5.98 11.29 -22.85
C SER A 344 4.63 10.92 -23.47
N ASP A 345 4.57 9.83 -24.25
CA ASP A 345 3.36 9.37 -24.92
C ASP A 345 2.37 8.71 -23.94
N ALA A 346 2.84 7.77 -23.11
CA ALA A 346 2.04 7.18 -22.05
C ALA A 346 1.57 8.27 -21.05
N GLY A 347 2.50 9.12 -20.61
CA GLY A 347 2.21 10.22 -19.70
C GLY A 347 1.15 11.18 -20.22
N SER A 348 1.06 11.41 -21.51
CA SER A 348 0.02 12.28 -22.10
C SER A 348 -1.38 11.65 -22.03
N VAL A 349 -1.49 10.33 -22.21
CA VAL A 349 -2.76 9.60 -22.11
C VAL A 349 -3.25 9.60 -20.67
N PHE A 350 -2.40 9.18 -19.72
CA PHE A 350 -2.76 9.13 -18.30
C PHE A 350 -3.10 10.52 -17.73
N ALA A 351 -2.33 11.55 -18.06
CA ALA A 351 -2.66 12.92 -17.66
C ALA A 351 -4.06 13.33 -18.12
N GLY A 352 -4.42 13.03 -19.37
CA GLY A 352 -5.75 13.31 -19.92
C GLY A 352 -6.86 12.53 -19.21
N VAL A 353 -6.61 11.28 -18.84
CA VAL A 353 -7.55 10.43 -18.07
C VAL A 353 -7.78 11.03 -16.69
N TYR A 354 -6.72 11.35 -15.94
CA TYR A 354 -6.85 11.94 -14.61
C TYR A 354 -7.50 13.33 -14.64
N GLU A 355 -7.24 14.13 -15.68
CA GLU A 355 -7.94 15.40 -15.87
C GLU A 355 -9.46 15.22 -16.08
N LYS A 356 -9.87 14.20 -16.82
CA LYS A 356 -11.31 13.89 -17.01
C LYS A 356 -11.97 13.40 -15.73
N LEU A 357 -11.30 12.54 -14.95
CA LEU A 357 -11.79 12.07 -13.66
C LEU A 357 -11.98 13.25 -12.69
N ALA A 358 -11.00 14.14 -12.59
CA ALA A 358 -11.09 15.33 -11.78
C ALA A 358 -12.22 16.27 -12.26
N ALA A 359 -12.40 16.46 -13.57
CA ALA A 359 -13.50 17.24 -14.14
C ALA A 359 -14.88 16.59 -13.88
N ALA A 360 -14.94 15.27 -13.73
CA ALA A 360 -16.14 14.56 -13.32
C ALA A 360 -16.43 14.63 -11.82
N GLY A 361 -15.54 15.26 -11.04
CA GLY A 361 -15.67 15.41 -9.57
C GLY A 361 -15.14 14.19 -8.79
N ILE A 362 -14.35 13.34 -9.42
CA ILE A 362 -13.74 12.16 -8.80
C ILE A 362 -12.34 12.55 -8.30
N THR A 363 -12.08 12.34 -7.01
CA THR A 363 -10.75 12.59 -6.44
C THR A 363 -9.90 11.33 -6.60
N VAL A 364 -8.73 11.46 -7.21
CA VAL A 364 -7.77 10.35 -7.34
C VAL A 364 -6.64 10.54 -6.34
N ASN A 365 -6.57 9.66 -5.34
CA ASN A 365 -5.47 9.58 -4.39
C ASN A 365 -4.43 8.59 -4.92
N ALA A 366 -3.18 9.00 -4.99
CA ALA A 366 -2.09 8.17 -5.48
C ALA A 366 -0.93 8.15 -4.48
N ALA A 367 -0.39 6.97 -4.22
CA ALA A 367 0.76 6.80 -3.34
C ALA A 367 1.99 7.49 -3.93
N GLY A 368 2.74 8.22 -3.07
CA GLY A 368 3.95 8.94 -3.48
C GLY A 368 5.13 8.05 -3.86
N GLY A 369 5.03 6.74 -3.61
CA GLY A 369 6.04 5.76 -3.94
C GLY A 369 6.98 5.42 -2.78
N ASN A 370 7.74 4.33 -2.95
CA ASN A 370 8.65 3.77 -1.96
C ASN A 370 10.13 3.85 -2.39
N ALA A 371 10.37 4.29 -3.62
CA ALA A 371 11.71 4.30 -4.21
C ALA A 371 12.65 5.32 -3.59
N PHE A 372 12.13 6.46 -3.15
CA PHE A 372 12.88 7.62 -2.68
C PHE A 372 13.74 8.28 -3.76
N SER A 373 14.31 7.52 -4.67
CA SER A 373 15.06 8.03 -5.82
C SER A 373 14.94 7.08 -7.01
N ASN A 374 15.20 7.57 -8.20
CA ASN A 374 15.30 6.74 -9.41
C ASN A 374 16.74 6.26 -9.68
N ALA A 375 17.66 6.48 -8.73
CA ALA A 375 19.04 6.06 -8.84
C ALA A 375 19.19 4.54 -8.73
N TYR A 376 20.29 4.02 -9.27
CA TYR A 376 20.67 2.62 -9.12
C TYR A 376 20.76 2.23 -7.63
N GLY A 377 20.15 1.12 -7.27
CA GLY A 377 20.10 0.62 -5.88
C GLY A 377 19.07 1.32 -5.00
N ASN A 378 18.03 1.93 -5.58
CA ASN A 378 16.93 2.52 -4.83
C ASN A 378 16.17 1.48 -3.98
N ASN A 379 15.32 1.95 -3.07
CA ASN A 379 14.64 1.10 -2.09
C ASN A 379 13.61 0.14 -2.70
N SER A 380 13.04 0.48 -3.86
CA SER A 380 12.05 -0.38 -4.53
C SER A 380 12.68 -1.49 -5.37
N GLY A 381 13.99 -1.42 -5.61
CA GLY A 381 14.69 -2.31 -6.53
C GLY A 381 14.38 -2.06 -8.01
N GLN A 382 13.54 -1.07 -8.33
CA GLN A 382 13.24 -0.64 -9.71
C GLN A 382 14.30 0.33 -10.21
N ASN A 383 15.51 -0.15 -10.32
CA ASN A 383 16.62 0.71 -10.72
C ASN A 383 16.49 1.12 -12.17
N LYS A 384 16.67 2.41 -12.44
CA LYS A 384 16.97 2.92 -13.77
C LYS A 384 18.50 3.08 -13.86
N PRO A 385 19.23 2.05 -14.31
CA PRO A 385 20.68 2.15 -14.42
C PRO A 385 21.03 3.25 -15.40
N PHE A 386 22.14 3.93 -15.16
CA PHE A 386 22.67 4.99 -16.04
C PHE A 386 21.84 6.28 -16.11
N ALA A 387 20.98 6.56 -15.12
CA ALA A 387 20.43 7.90 -15.00
C ALA A 387 21.59 8.90 -14.85
N THR A 388 21.74 9.80 -15.81
CA THR A 388 22.83 10.82 -15.83
C THR A 388 22.63 11.89 -14.77
N ASP A 389 21.41 12.06 -14.32
CA ASP A 389 21.01 13.00 -13.26
C ASP A 389 19.91 12.34 -12.40
N PRO A 390 20.27 11.42 -11.50
CA PRO A 390 19.28 10.72 -10.70
C PRO A 390 18.66 11.67 -9.69
N ASP A 391 17.36 11.91 -9.81
CA ASP A 391 16.62 12.68 -8.83
C ASP A 391 16.58 11.93 -7.49
N THR A 392 16.76 12.67 -6.42
CA THR A 392 16.56 12.19 -5.05
C THR A 392 15.28 12.78 -4.49
N GLY A 393 14.51 11.96 -3.77
CA GLY A 393 13.19 12.37 -3.28
C GLY A 393 12.17 12.44 -4.40
N THR A 394 12.23 11.52 -5.35
CA THR A 394 11.27 11.40 -6.45
C THR A 394 9.88 11.07 -5.94
N LEU A 395 8.90 11.71 -6.56
CA LEU A 395 7.50 11.35 -6.46
C LEU A 395 7.19 10.34 -7.56
N GLY A 396 6.66 9.18 -7.17
CA GLY A 396 6.27 8.13 -8.11
C GLY A 396 5.07 8.53 -8.98
N GLU A 397 4.84 7.82 -10.05
CA GLU A 397 3.59 7.92 -10.80
C GLU A 397 2.57 6.89 -10.29
N PRO A 398 1.25 7.21 -10.25
CA PRO A 398 0.63 8.41 -10.84
C PRO A 398 0.55 9.63 -9.91
N ALA A 399 1.22 9.64 -8.76
CA ALA A 399 1.18 10.76 -7.81
C ALA A 399 1.76 12.07 -8.37
N SER A 400 2.61 11.99 -9.38
CA SER A 400 3.24 13.16 -10.03
C SER A 400 2.32 13.95 -10.96
N TYR A 401 1.15 13.41 -11.33
CA TYR A 401 0.21 14.14 -12.19
C TYR A 401 -0.53 15.24 -11.42
N LYS A 402 -0.72 16.40 -12.04
CA LYS A 402 -1.35 17.57 -11.40
C LYS A 402 -2.82 17.35 -10.98
N SER A 403 -3.50 16.37 -11.59
CA SER A 403 -4.91 16.05 -11.34
C SER A 403 -5.10 14.91 -10.34
N THR A 404 -4.03 14.42 -9.74
CA THR A 404 -4.03 13.45 -8.65
C THR A 404 -3.63 14.11 -7.34
N LEU A 405 -4.04 13.52 -6.22
CA LEU A 405 -3.59 13.90 -4.89
C LEU A 405 -2.46 12.96 -4.47
N ALA A 406 -1.24 13.48 -4.45
CA ALA A 406 -0.08 12.74 -3.97
C ALA A 406 -0.15 12.50 -2.46
N VAL A 407 -0.02 11.27 -2.03
CA VAL A 407 -0.03 10.87 -0.62
C VAL A 407 1.30 10.26 -0.25
N ALA A 408 2.07 10.97 0.57
CA ALA A 408 3.33 10.48 1.11
C ALA A 408 3.12 9.85 2.50
N SER A 409 3.99 8.90 2.85
CA SER A 409 3.99 8.27 4.16
C SER A 409 4.60 9.17 5.22
N VAL A 410 4.18 8.96 6.47
CA VAL A 410 4.79 9.54 7.66
C VAL A 410 4.97 8.42 8.68
N ASP A 411 6.04 8.49 9.48
CA ASP A 411 6.29 7.52 10.52
C ASP A 411 5.17 7.54 11.57
N ASN A 412 4.64 6.37 11.91
CA ASN A 412 3.63 6.25 12.94
C ASN A 412 4.26 6.58 14.32
N GLN A 413 3.50 7.24 15.18
CA GLN A 413 3.90 7.54 16.56
C GLN A 413 4.12 6.27 17.40
N GLU A 414 3.43 5.19 17.06
CA GLU A 414 3.56 3.90 17.73
C GLU A 414 4.09 2.86 16.75
N ALA A 415 5.33 2.46 16.93
CA ALA A 415 5.90 1.29 16.28
C ALA A 415 5.82 0.10 17.23
N LEU A 416 5.24 -1.02 16.77
CA LEU A 416 5.29 -2.27 17.51
C LEU A 416 6.54 -3.05 17.14
N SER A 417 7.22 -3.56 18.18
CA SER A 417 8.30 -4.53 18.01
C SER A 417 7.72 -5.93 17.89
N TYR A 418 8.43 -6.85 17.25
CA TYR A 418 8.00 -8.23 17.14
C TYR A 418 9.12 -9.22 17.47
N VAL A 419 8.72 -10.44 17.82
CA VAL A 419 9.57 -11.63 17.89
C VAL A 419 9.07 -12.67 16.91
N SER A 420 9.95 -13.56 16.44
CA SER A 420 9.58 -14.64 15.52
C SER A 420 9.26 -15.92 16.29
N LEU A 421 8.16 -16.57 15.92
CA LEU A 421 7.76 -17.90 16.34
C LEU A 421 7.67 -18.77 15.07
N GLY A 422 8.76 -19.45 14.70
CA GLY A 422 8.88 -20.00 13.36
C GLY A 422 8.77 -18.89 12.30
N ASP A 423 7.89 -19.07 11.34
CA ASP A 423 7.61 -18.07 10.29
C ASP A 423 6.63 -16.98 10.74
N ARG A 424 5.96 -17.15 11.88
CA ARG A 424 5.02 -16.19 12.42
C ARG A 424 5.73 -15.08 13.19
N LYS A 425 5.33 -13.83 12.98
CA LYS A 425 5.75 -12.66 13.75
C LYS A 425 4.71 -12.36 14.82
N ILE A 426 5.16 -12.29 16.07
CA ILE A 426 4.36 -11.94 17.25
C ILE A 426 4.71 -10.50 17.63
N ALA A 427 3.78 -9.59 17.42
CA ALA A 427 3.96 -8.21 17.85
C ALA A 427 3.85 -8.09 19.38
N TYR A 428 4.68 -7.21 19.95
CA TYR A 428 4.65 -6.97 21.38
C TYR A 428 4.76 -5.48 21.72
N ARG A 429 4.29 -5.13 22.90
CA ARG A 429 4.46 -3.79 23.48
C ARG A 429 5.23 -3.91 24.78
N THR A 430 6.27 -3.09 24.94
CA THR A 430 7.01 -3.03 26.21
C THR A 430 6.16 -2.33 27.29
N ALA A 431 6.11 -2.89 28.48
CA ALA A 431 5.41 -2.28 29.60
C ALA A 431 6.03 -0.93 29.99
N LEU A 432 5.23 -0.06 30.60
CA LEU A 432 5.68 1.23 31.16
C LEU A 432 5.79 1.14 32.69
N ASP A 433 6.62 1.99 33.30
CA ASP A 433 6.61 2.23 34.73
C ASP A 433 5.48 3.20 35.13
N GLY A 434 5.38 3.48 36.42
CA GLY A 434 4.38 4.40 36.98
C GLY A 434 4.55 5.86 36.54
N GLN A 435 5.65 6.23 35.89
CA GLN A 435 5.90 7.53 35.29
C GLN A 435 5.70 7.56 33.78
N GLY A 436 5.32 6.44 33.17
CA GLY A 436 5.10 6.32 31.74
C GLY A 436 6.37 6.09 30.91
N ALA A 437 7.49 5.79 31.54
CA ALA A 437 8.72 5.41 30.84
C ALA A 437 8.72 3.89 30.56
N ALA A 438 9.25 3.48 29.39
CA ALA A 438 9.37 2.07 29.07
C ALA A 438 10.29 1.35 30.06
N VAL A 439 9.81 0.23 30.63
CA VAL A 439 10.67 -0.67 31.39
C VAL A 439 11.56 -1.47 30.43
N ARG A 440 12.44 -2.34 30.96
CA ARG A 440 13.18 -3.28 30.11
C ARG A 440 12.21 -4.17 29.30
N GLY A 441 12.51 -4.35 28.03
CA GLY A 441 11.72 -5.19 27.11
C GLY A 441 12.57 -6.26 26.44
N LEU A 442 12.02 -6.92 25.42
CA LEU A 442 12.74 -8.00 24.71
C LEU A 442 13.97 -7.48 23.93
N ARG A 443 14.06 -6.21 23.61
CA ARG A 443 15.26 -5.60 23.01
C ARG A 443 16.45 -5.52 23.96
N ASP A 444 16.21 -5.62 25.26
CA ASP A 444 17.23 -5.49 26.31
C ASP A 444 17.80 -6.84 26.74
N ILE A 445 17.38 -7.94 26.13
CA ILE A 445 17.93 -9.28 26.33
C ILE A 445 18.74 -9.70 25.09
N ALA A 446 19.58 -10.72 25.26
CA ALA A 446 20.44 -11.20 24.18
C ALA A 446 19.62 -11.72 22.98
N GLU A 447 20.04 -11.36 21.78
CA GLU A 447 19.44 -11.87 20.55
C GLU A 447 19.83 -13.35 20.35
N LYS A 448 18.90 -14.24 20.57
CA LYS A 448 19.02 -15.69 20.40
C LYS A 448 17.64 -16.35 20.39
N THR A 449 17.61 -17.64 20.14
CA THR A 449 16.39 -18.44 20.32
C THR A 449 16.13 -18.70 21.79
N TYR A 450 14.93 -18.40 22.25
CA TYR A 450 14.44 -18.67 23.60
C TYR A 450 13.36 -19.76 23.56
N ARG A 451 13.34 -20.59 24.58
CA ARG A 451 12.19 -21.44 24.87
C ARG A 451 11.12 -20.61 25.57
N ILE A 452 9.86 -20.85 25.26
CA ILE A 452 8.72 -20.25 25.97
C ILE A 452 8.11 -21.33 26.87
N VAL A 453 7.72 -20.96 28.08
CA VAL A 453 6.92 -21.80 28.98
C VAL A 453 5.70 -21.05 29.44
N ASP A 454 4.56 -21.72 29.51
CA ASP A 454 3.28 -21.15 29.92
C ASP A 454 3.10 -21.34 31.45
N ALA A 455 2.92 -20.23 32.17
CA ALA A 455 2.69 -20.22 33.60
C ALA A 455 1.25 -19.73 33.98
N GLY A 456 0.33 -19.66 33.02
CA GLY A 456 -1.05 -19.26 33.22
C GLY A 456 -1.17 -17.90 33.92
N ALA A 457 -1.81 -17.81 35.08
CA ALA A 457 -1.97 -16.55 35.80
C ALA A 457 -0.68 -16.01 36.46
N GLY A 458 0.44 -16.76 36.48
CA GLY A 458 1.73 -16.29 36.99
C GLY A 458 1.81 -16.10 38.48
N GLY A 459 0.88 -16.66 39.24
CA GLY A 459 0.95 -16.67 40.71
C GLY A 459 2.00 -17.63 41.25
N THR A 460 2.35 -17.49 42.52
CA THR A 460 3.37 -18.34 43.17
C THR A 460 2.96 -19.80 43.13
N GLY A 461 1.68 -20.11 43.22
CA GLY A 461 1.15 -21.47 43.09
C GLY A 461 1.30 -22.05 41.67
N GLN A 462 1.11 -21.26 40.61
CA GLN A 462 1.34 -21.71 39.25
C GLN A 462 2.83 -21.91 38.95
N LEU A 463 3.71 -21.10 39.55
CA LEU A 463 5.16 -21.17 39.36
C LEU A 463 5.82 -22.35 40.08
N GLU A 464 5.16 -22.99 41.06
CA GLU A 464 5.67 -24.18 41.78
C GLU A 464 6.04 -25.33 40.82
N GLN A 465 5.34 -25.47 39.71
CA GLN A 465 5.64 -26.51 38.70
C GLN A 465 7.05 -26.36 38.08
N TYR A 466 7.64 -25.19 38.14
CA TYR A 466 8.98 -24.90 37.64
C TYR A 466 10.05 -24.90 38.74
N ALA A 467 9.71 -25.31 39.97
CA ALA A 467 10.66 -25.36 41.05
C ALA A 467 11.86 -26.27 40.72
N GLY A 468 13.06 -25.75 40.84
CA GLY A 468 14.29 -26.46 40.47
C GLY A 468 14.61 -26.51 38.97
N THR A 469 13.82 -25.86 38.14
CA THR A 469 14.09 -25.75 36.67
C THR A 469 14.95 -24.51 36.41
N ASP A 470 15.98 -24.65 35.57
CA ASP A 470 16.75 -23.50 35.09
C ASP A 470 15.92 -22.72 34.05
N LEU A 471 15.48 -21.54 34.41
CA LEU A 471 14.70 -20.62 33.58
C LEU A 471 15.54 -19.50 32.93
N SER A 472 16.85 -19.45 33.11
CA SER A 472 17.71 -18.37 32.59
C SER A 472 17.67 -18.16 31.09
N GLY A 473 17.31 -19.20 30.32
CA GLY A 473 17.15 -19.16 28.86
C GLY A 473 15.69 -19.22 28.40
N VAL A 474 14.75 -18.81 29.25
CA VAL A 474 13.31 -18.97 29.02
C VAL A 474 12.61 -17.63 29.05
N ILE A 475 11.62 -17.45 28.17
CA ILE A 475 10.60 -16.40 28.27
C ILE A 475 9.37 -17.07 28.89
N VAL A 476 8.82 -16.50 29.95
CA VAL A 476 7.61 -17.03 30.59
C VAL A 476 6.39 -16.31 30.01
N LEU A 477 5.45 -17.09 29.50
CA LEU A 477 4.15 -16.62 29.02
C LEU A 477 3.14 -16.71 30.17
N GLU A 478 2.42 -15.63 30.42
CA GLU A 478 1.36 -15.57 31.43
C GLU A 478 0.13 -14.85 30.85
N ASP A 479 -1.04 -15.08 31.43
CA ASP A 479 -2.27 -14.40 31.05
C ASP A 479 -2.41 -13.07 31.81
N LYS A 480 -3.01 -12.07 31.19
CA LYS A 480 -3.42 -10.82 31.83
C LYS A 480 -4.40 -11.11 32.97
N GLY A 481 -4.18 -10.52 34.13
CA GLY A 481 -5.01 -10.76 35.32
C GLY A 481 -4.90 -12.19 35.85
N GLY A 482 -6.03 -12.76 36.24
CA GLY A 482 -6.12 -14.07 36.87
C GLY A 482 -5.88 -14.05 38.37
N THR A 483 -5.74 -15.24 38.98
CA THR A 483 -5.54 -15.40 40.42
C THR A 483 -4.43 -16.39 40.73
N ASP A 484 -3.69 -16.16 41.81
CA ASP A 484 -2.72 -17.13 42.36
C ASP A 484 -3.46 -18.39 42.80
N SER A 485 -3.02 -19.55 42.33
CA SER A 485 -3.65 -20.84 42.66
C SER A 485 -3.43 -21.27 44.11
N ARG A 486 -2.47 -20.64 44.83
CA ARG A 486 -2.18 -20.96 46.23
C ARG A 486 -3.17 -20.32 47.20
N ASP A 487 -3.53 -19.05 47.00
CA ASP A 487 -4.29 -18.26 47.94
C ASP A 487 -5.45 -17.47 47.33
N GLY A 488 -5.64 -17.53 46.01
CA GLY A 488 -6.72 -16.85 45.28
C GLY A 488 -6.52 -15.34 45.13
N SER A 489 -5.33 -14.80 45.46
CA SER A 489 -5.06 -13.38 45.29
C SER A 489 -5.03 -12.96 43.82
N ALA A 490 -5.56 -11.76 43.50
CA ALA A 490 -5.56 -11.23 42.14
C ALA A 490 -4.13 -10.93 41.67
N MET A 491 -3.82 -11.35 40.47
CA MET A 491 -2.53 -11.15 39.83
C MET A 491 -2.51 -9.90 38.97
N THR A 492 -1.55 -9.03 39.20
CA THR A 492 -1.22 -7.89 38.34
C THR A 492 0.10 -8.15 37.61
N GLU A 493 0.33 -7.45 36.51
CA GLU A 493 1.59 -7.58 35.75
C GLU A 493 2.81 -7.28 36.59
N GLU A 494 2.70 -6.34 37.53
CA GLU A 494 3.77 -6.04 38.52
C GLU A 494 4.04 -7.21 39.45
N LEU A 495 2.99 -7.86 39.97
CA LEU A 495 3.15 -9.05 40.81
C LEU A 495 3.78 -10.20 40.07
N LYS A 496 3.36 -10.45 38.81
CA LYS A 496 3.94 -11.45 37.91
C LYS A 496 5.43 -11.21 37.70
N ALA A 497 5.81 -10.01 37.29
CA ALA A 497 7.19 -9.63 37.07
C ALA A 497 8.04 -9.80 38.36
N ARG A 498 7.48 -9.46 39.53
CA ARG A 498 8.14 -9.63 40.84
C ARG A 498 8.30 -11.10 41.20
N ASN A 499 7.28 -11.92 41.00
CA ASN A 499 7.35 -13.36 41.29
C ASN A 499 8.44 -14.02 40.45
N LEU A 500 8.53 -13.70 39.14
CA LEU A 500 9.58 -14.22 38.27
C LEU A 500 10.99 -13.70 38.65
N THR A 501 11.10 -12.45 39.06
CA THR A 501 12.40 -11.88 39.52
C THR A 501 12.92 -12.58 40.79
N ALA A 502 12.01 -13.11 41.60
CA ALA A 502 12.37 -13.83 42.85
C ALA A 502 12.88 -15.26 42.59
N LEU A 503 12.69 -15.81 41.40
CA LEU A 503 13.20 -17.13 41.02
C LEU A 503 14.75 -17.10 40.84
N SER A 504 15.40 -18.21 41.11
CA SER A 504 16.86 -18.32 40.96
C SER A 504 17.23 -19.66 40.29
N PRO A 505 17.72 -19.60 39.01
CA PRO A 505 17.89 -18.42 38.18
C PRO A 505 16.55 -17.87 37.66
N ALA A 506 16.46 -16.53 37.57
CA ALA A 506 15.31 -15.87 37.01
C ALA A 506 15.19 -16.07 35.49
N PRO A 507 13.99 -16.10 34.91
CA PRO A 507 13.79 -16.17 33.46
C PRO A 507 14.31 -14.91 32.72
N ALA A 508 14.46 -15.02 31.42
CA ALA A 508 14.97 -13.94 30.58
C ALA A 508 13.98 -12.77 30.44
N ALA A 509 12.69 -13.07 30.35
CA ALA A 509 11.64 -12.08 30.23
C ALA A 509 10.26 -12.65 30.63
N LEU A 510 9.34 -11.74 30.92
CA LEU A 510 7.90 -11.96 31.05
C LEU A 510 7.18 -11.50 29.78
N MET A 511 6.33 -12.33 29.25
CA MET A 511 5.41 -12.04 28.17
C MET A 511 3.98 -12.25 28.66
N VAL A 512 3.14 -11.22 28.63
CA VAL A 512 1.76 -11.30 29.12
C VAL A 512 0.80 -11.25 27.95
N ALA A 513 0.03 -12.32 27.77
CA ALA A 513 -1.03 -12.39 26.79
C ALA A 513 -2.29 -11.69 27.29
N ASP A 514 -2.91 -10.86 26.45
CA ASP A 514 -4.22 -10.29 26.74
C ASP A 514 -5.27 -11.41 26.86
N THR A 515 -6.29 -11.17 27.65
CA THR A 515 -7.47 -12.05 27.77
C THR A 515 -8.66 -11.52 26.99
N ASP A 516 -8.58 -10.28 26.53
CA ASP A 516 -9.59 -9.62 25.72
C ASP A 516 -9.29 -9.78 24.22
N GLU A 517 -10.32 -9.81 23.37
CA GLU A 517 -10.21 -9.90 21.92
C GLU A 517 -9.73 -8.55 21.30
N ALA A 518 -8.60 -8.05 21.76
CA ALA A 518 -8.00 -6.84 21.20
C ALA A 518 -7.03 -7.20 20.06
N GLY A 519 -7.08 -6.46 18.97
CA GLY A 519 -6.22 -6.67 17.81
C GLY A 519 -4.78 -6.15 17.99
N THR A 520 -4.47 -5.47 19.11
CA THR A 520 -3.13 -4.98 19.45
C THR A 520 -2.77 -5.34 20.88
N PRO A 521 -1.48 -5.55 21.18
CA PRO A 521 -1.03 -5.69 22.57
C PRO A 521 -1.46 -4.49 23.41
N TYR A 522 -2.02 -4.75 24.58
CA TYR A 522 -2.40 -3.67 25.51
C TYR A 522 -1.18 -3.01 26.15
N GLN A 523 -1.34 -1.80 26.67
CA GLN A 523 -0.29 -1.13 27.41
C GLN A 523 -0.34 -1.52 28.88
N ALA A 524 0.59 -2.37 29.33
CA ALA A 524 0.77 -2.64 30.75
C ALA A 524 1.51 -1.49 31.42
N ILE A 525 1.10 -1.16 32.65
CA ILE A 525 1.78 -0.21 33.53
C ILE A 525 2.17 -0.95 34.80
N LEU A 526 3.47 -0.97 35.10
CA LEU A 526 4.01 -1.51 36.31
C LEU A 526 4.15 -0.37 37.35
N GLY A 527 3.65 -0.57 38.55
CA GLY A 527 3.65 0.46 39.59
C GLY A 527 5.06 0.85 40.06
N SER A 528 6.02 -0.06 39.90
CA SER A 528 7.42 0.14 40.23
C SER A 528 8.34 -0.31 39.12
N THR A 529 9.58 0.22 39.09
CA THR A 529 10.60 -0.25 38.16
C THR A 529 11.00 -1.68 38.54
N THR A 530 10.84 -2.62 37.59
CA THR A 530 11.28 -4.01 37.74
C THR A 530 12.49 -4.30 36.86
N ALA A 531 13.38 -5.18 37.36
CA ALA A 531 14.51 -5.66 36.55
C ALA A 531 14.07 -6.68 35.47
N MET A 532 12.85 -7.26 35.59
CA MET A 532 12.32 -8.25 34.65
C MET A 532 11.89 -7.56 33.37
N PRO A 533 12.51 -7.89 32.22
CA PRO A 533 12.01 -7.45 30.92
C PRO A 533 10.57 -7.91 30.73
N THR A 534 9.65 -6.96 30.51
CA THR A 534 8.21 -7.24 30.48
C THR A 534 7.56 -6.68 29.24
N VAL A 535 6.86 -7.54 28.52
CA VAL A 535 6.11 -7.19 27.31
C VAL A 535 4.71 -7.78 27.35
N THR A 536 3.81 -7.19 26.57
CA THR A 536 2.46 -7.70 26.35
C THR A 536 2.28 -8.14 24.89
N ILE A 537 1.41 -9.11 24.66
CA ILE A 537 1.00 -9.62 23.34
C ILE A 537 -0.52 -9.74 23.29
N THR A 538 -1.07 -9.96 22.10
CA THR A 538 -2.51 -10.19 21.94
C THR A 538 -2.92 -11.56 22.49
N LYS A 539 -4.22 -11.72 22.79
CA LYS A 539 -4.80 -13.03 23.17
C LYS A 539 -4.51 -14.08 22.10
N ARG A 540 -4.81 -13.77 20.85
CA ARG A 540 -4.58 -14.64 19.69
C ARG A 540 -3.13 -15.13 19.57
N ASP A 541 -2.18 -14.23 19.84
CA ASP A 541 -0.76 -14.59 19.80
C ASP A 541 -0.37 -15.46 20.99
N GLY A 542 -0.93 -15.22 22.16
CA GLY A 542 -0.77 -16.09 23.33
C GLY A 542 -1.29 -17.50 23.08
N GLU A 543 -2.48 -17.62 22.48
CA GLU A 543 -3.05 -18.91 22.05
C GLU A 543 -2.15 -19.61 21.01
N ALA A 544 -1.69 -18.90 20.00
CA ALA A 544 -0.80 -19.46 18.98
C ALA A 544 0.55 -19.95 19.53
N ILE A 545 1.10 -19.26 20.55
CA ILE A 545 2.31 -19.70 21.23
C ILE A 545 2.06 -21.01 22.00
N ARG A 546 0.88 -21.15 22.62
CA ARG A 546 0.51 -22.38 23.36
C ARG A 546 0.28 -23.58 22.45
N GLU A 547 -0.15 -23.35 21.20
CA GLU A 547 -0.39 -24.39 20.20
C GLU A 547 0.91 -24.86 19.54
N ALA A 548 1.97 -24.06 19.51
CA ALA A 548 3.25 -24.36 18.87
C ALA A 548 4.21 -25.13 19.77
#